data_9d9e588d050b909eafa586f923e16f1a
#
_entry.id   9d9e588d050b909eafa586f923e16f1a
#
_cell.length_a   1.000
_cell.length_b   1.000
_cell.length_c   1.000
_cell.angle_alpha   90.00
_cell.angle_beta   90.00
_cell.angle_gamma   90.00
#
_symmetry.space_group_name_H-M   'P 1'
#
loop_
_entity.id
_entity.type
_entity.pdbx_description
1 polymer ?
#
loop_
_entity_poly.entity_id
_entity_poly.type
_entity_poly.pdbx_seq_one_letter_code
_entity_poly.pdbx_strand_id
1 'polypeptide(L)'
;MTTRRNFILNSGLTVAGLAIAGSGKLLASTLNGVSYVSKRPAPEKRNFTSAAVEKVIQQTKAKLKDPKLAWMFENCFPNTLDTTVRFKTKNGKPDTFVITGDIDAMWLRDSAAQVWPYLPLANEDLKLKALLAGVINRQTKCVLIDPYANSFNEGSTGSEWKTDATDMKPELHERKWEIDSLCYTVRLAYHYWKTTGDTAVFDADWKKAVKLIYKTFIEQQRKDNLGPYSFLRKTDRQLDTVSNGGWGQPLKPVGLINSTFRPSDDATTYGFLIPSNLFAVTSLRQLAEISNKVTNDKAFADKCTALAKEVEAAIQKYAIVNHPQYGKVYAFEVDGFGNKALMDDANVPSLLGLPYLGCVDKNDPIYQNTRKLVWSTDNPYFFKGKAGEGIGGPHVGYDMVWPMSLIMLAMTSNSDTEIASCLKILVATDADTGFMHETFHKDDPKNFTRSWFAWANTLFGELVLKLVKEGKI
;
A
#
# COMPACT_ATOMS: atom_id res chain seq x y z
N MET A 1 24.67 -12.62 -12.66
CA MET A 1 23.86 -11.55 -12.07
C MET A 1 22.45 -11.66 -12.65
N THR A 2 21.53 -12.20 -11.90
CA THR A 2 20.13 -12.34 -12.33
C THR A 2 19.41 -11.03 -12.03
N THR A 3 19.05 -10.27 -13.07
CA THR A 3 18.24 -9.06 -12.91
C THR A 3 16.81 -9.44 -12.49
N ARG A 4 16.08 -8.53 -11.83
CA ARG A 4 14.65 -8.68 -11.46
C ARG A 4 13.80 -9.24 -12.62
N ARG A 5 14.15 -8.89 -13.85
CA ARG A 5 13.50 -9.38 -15.07
C ARG A 5 13.74 -10.89 -15.32
N ASN A 6 14.94 -11.40 -15.02
CA ASN A 6 15.24 -12.82 -15.15
C ASN A 6 14.58 -13.65 -14.03
N PHE A 7 14.40 -13.07 -12.84
CA PHE A 7 13.64 -13.67 -11.75
C PHE A 7 12.15 -13.82 -12.12
N ILE A 8 11.56 -12.80 -12.72
CA ILE A 8 10.17 -12.82 -13.21
C ILE A 8 9.97 -13.84 -14.34
N LEU A 9 10.96 -14.01 -15.24
CA LEU A 9 10.89 -14.99 -16.35
C LEU A 9 11.14 -16.44 -15.92
N ASN A 10 11.91 -16.68 -14.85
CA ASN A 10 12.25 -18.03 -14.40
C ASN A 10 11.27 -18.63 -13.38
N SER A 11 10.36 -17.82 -12.79
CA SER A 11 9.36 -18.32 -11.86
C SER A 11 8.13 -18.98 -12.54
N GLY A 12 8.12 -19.01 -13.87
CA GLY A 12 7.02 -19.54 -14.68
C GLY A 12 7.01 -21.03 -14.95
N LEU A 13 7.98 -21.80 -14.47
CA LEU A 13 8.09 -23.24 -14.78
C LEU A 13 8.58 -24.01 -13.54
N THR A 14 7.67 -24.52 -12.74
CA THR A 14 7.66 -25.85 -12.11
C THR A 14 6.54 -25.94 -11.06
N VAL A 15 5.39 -26.42 -11.46
CA VAL A 15 4.48 -27.18 -10.56
C VAL A 15 4.08 -28.44 -11.29
N ALA A 16 4.89 -29.48 -11.15
CA ALA A 16 4.48 -30.85 -11.40
C ALA A 16 3.80 -31.37 -10.13
N GLY A 17 2.59 -31.89 -10.30
CA GLY A 17 1.75 -32.34 -9.20
C GLY A 17 2.28 -33.54 -8.44
N LEU A 18 1.99 -33.56 -7.16
CA LEU A 18 1.86 -34.79 -6.36
C LEU A 18 0.50 -34.71 -5.66
N ALA A 19 -0.43 -35.55 -6.16
CA ALA A 19 -1.69 -35.81 -5.48
C ALA A 19 -1.42 -36.75 -4.31
N ILE A 20 -1.69 -36.32 -3.08
CA ILE A 20 -1.86 -37.20 -1.92
C ILE A 20 -3.28 -36.98 -1.38
N ALA A 21 -4.07 -38.03 -1.43
CA ALA A 21 -5.44 -38.10 -0.95
C ALA A 21 -5.48 -37.99 0.58
N GLY A 22 -6.10 -36.94 1.07
CA GLY A 22 -6.56 -36.80 2.44
C GLY A 22 -8.01 -36.35 2.43
N SER A 23 -8.91 -37.14 3.00
CA SER A 23 -10.35 -36.96 3.00
C SER A 23 -10.81 -35.78 3.85
N GLY A 24 -10.77 -34.57 3.28
CA GLY A 24 -11.51 -33.41 3.75
C GLY A 24 -12.66 -33.14 2.78
N LYS A 25 -13.88 -33.08 3.25
CA LYS A 25 -15.05 -32.75 2.43
C LYS A 25 -14.86 -31.37 1.78
N LEU A 26 -14.54 -31.39 0.49
CA LEU A 26 -14.51 -30.21 -0.39
C LEU A 26 -15.97 -29.80 -0.65
N LEU A 27 -16.38 -28.66 -0.15
CA LEU A 27 -17.59 -27.97 -0.59
C LEU A 27 -17.31 -27.35 -1.98
N ALA A 28 -17.68 -28.10 -3.04
CA ALA A 28 -17.69 -27.57 -4.40
C ALA A 28 -19.06 -26.91 -4.66
N SER A 29 -19.09 -25.65 -4.99
CA SER A 29 -20.29 -24.99 -5.53
C SER A 29 -20.30 -25.15 -7.04
N THR A 30 -21.25 -25.88 -7.57
CA THR A 30 -21.43 -26.09 -9.02
C THR A 30 -22.60 -25.23 -9.52
N LEU A 31 -22.31 -24.23 -10.33
CA LEU A 31 -23.23 -23.64 -11.27
C LEU A 31 -22.50 -23.54 -12.62
N ASN A 32 -23.08 -24.13 -13.67
CA ASN A 32 -22.55 -24.16 -15.04
C ASN A 32 -21.27 -24.99 -15.28
N GLY A 33 -21.10 -26.14 -14.60
CA GLY A 33 -20.04 -27.12 -14.93
C GLY A 33 -18.59 -26.71 -14.55
N VAL A 34 -18.35 -25.51 -14.00
CA VAL A 34 -17.04 -25.08 -13.51
C VAL A 34 -16.98 -25.30 -11.99
N SER A 35 -16.05 -26.14 -11.56
CA SER A 35 -15.77 -26.37 -10.13
C SER A 35 -14.63 -25.44 -9.68
N TYR A 36 -14.93 -24.51 -8.77
CA TYR A 36 -13.94 -23.63 -8.15
C TYR A 36 -13.37 -24.25 -6.87
N VAL A 37 -12.12 -24.72 -6.95
CA VAL A 37 -11.41 -25.32 -5.81
C VAL A 37 -10.58 -24.25 -5.11
N SER A 38 -10.68 -24.17 -3.78
CA SER A 38 -9.89 -23.23 -2.98
C SER A 38 -8.39 -23.37 -3.24
N LYS A 39 -7.71 -22.25 -3.43
CA LYS A 39 -6.26 -22.14 -3.62
C LYS A 39 -5.52 -21.87 -2.30
N ARG A 40 -6.24 -21.76 -1.20
CA ARG A 40 -5.64 -21.55 0.12
C ARG A 40 -4.77 -22.73 0.52
N PRO A 41 -3.68 -22.51 1.25
CA PRO A 41 -2.94 -23.61 1.88
C PRO A 41 -3.84 -24.46 2.77
N ALA A 42 -3.54 -25.74 2.91
CA ALA A 42 -4.19 -26.60 3.89
C ALA A 42 -4.08 -25.97 5.31
N PRO A 43 -5.07 -26.13 6.19
CA PRO A 43 -5.14 -25.40 7.47
C PRO A 43 -3.86 -25.49 8.31
N GLU A 44 -3.21 -26.65 8.32
CA GLU A 44 -1.95 -26.90 9.06
C GLU A 44 -0.72 -26.25 8.44
N LYS A 45 -0.82 -25.74 7.20
CA LYS A 45 0.26 -25.04 6.47
C LYS A 45 0.07 -23.54 6.46
N ARG A 46 -1.00 -23.02 7.05
CA ARG A 46 -1.25 -21.58 7.17
C ARG A 46 -0.38 -20.98 8.24
N ASN A 47 0.20 -19.83 7.97
CA ASN A 47 1.06 -19.13 8.92
C ASN A 47 0.28 -18.62 10.14
N PHE A 48 -0.97 -18.22 9.90
CA PHE A 48 -1.87 -17.76 10.97
C PHE A 48 -3.33 -18.03 10.60
N THR A 49 -4.12 -18.46 11.59
CA THR A 49 -5.56 -18.67 11.43
C THR A 49 -6.32 -17.87 12.50
N SER A 50 -7.31 -17.08 12.05
CA SER A 50 -8.21 -16.32 12.91
C SER A 50 -9.63 -16.83 12.76
N ALA A 51 -10.26 -17.20 13.88
CA ALA A 51 -11.64 -17.65 13.92
C ALA A 51 -12.61 -16.57 13.39
N ALA A 52 -12.35 -15.30 13.71
CA ALA A 52 -13.15 -14.18 13.22
C ALA A 52 -13.04 -14.02 11.70
N VAL A 53 -11.84 -14.16 11.13
CA VAL A 53 -11.63 -14.09 9.68
C VAL A 53 -12.29 -15.25 8.95
N GLU A 54 -12.15 -16.49 9.46
CA GLU A 54 -12.81 -17.66 8.87
C GLU A 54 -14.35 -17.53 8.89
N LYS A 55 -14.91 -17.03 9.98
CA LYS A 55 -16.35 -16.72 10.08
C LYS A 55 -16.80 -15.71 9.02
N VAL A 56 -16.04 -14.63 8.84
CA VAL A 56 -16.32 -13.59 7.83
C VAL A 56 -16.25 -14.18 6.42
N ILE A 57 -15.27 -15.03 6.12
CA ILE A 57 -15.16 -15.69 4.82
C ILE A 57 -16.43 -16.50 4.53
N GLN A 58 -16.86 -17.35 5.47
CA GLN A 58 -18.06 -18.17 5.29
C GLN A 58 -19.33 -17.33 5.10
N GLN A 59 -19.51 -16.29 5.93
CA GLN A 59 -20.68 -15.42 5.87
C GLN A 59 -20.74 -14.59 4.58
N THR A 60 -19.58 -14.14 4.09
CA THR A 60 -19.49 -13.37 2.86
C THR A 60 -19.75 -14.25 1.64
N LYS A 61 -19.10 -15.40 1.55
CA LYS A 61 -19.34 -16.38 0.46
C LYS A 61 -20.82 -16.77 0.34
N ALA A 62 -21.51 -16.96 1.46
CA ALA A 62 -22.94 -17.30 1.46
C ALA A 62 -23.85 -16.21 0.88
N LYS A 63 -23.39 -14.96 0.82
CA LYS A 63 -24.13 -13.82 0.26
C LYS A 63 -23.79 -13.57 -1.22
N LEU A 64 -22.62 -14.01 -1.68
CA LEU A 64 -22.17 -13.79 -3.05
C LEU A 64 -22.86 -14.76 -4.02
N LYS A 65 -23.54 -14.20 -5.04
CA LYS A 65 -24.26 -14.98 -6.07
C LYS A 65 -23.33 -15.49 -7.17
N ASP A 66 -22.25 -14.75 -7.46
CA ASP A 66 -21.24 -15.14 -8.45
C ASP A 66 -20.24 -16.12 -7.80
N PRO A 67 -20.19 -17.40 -8.26
CA PRO A 67 -19.32 -18.40 -7.68
C PRO A 67 -17.83 -18.11 -7.92
N LYS A 68 -17.45 -17.43 -9.02
CA LYS A 68 -16.07 -17.03 -9.29
C LYS A 68 -15.65 -15.94 -8.32
N LEU A 69 -16.50 -14.93 -8.10
CA LEU A 69 -16.23 -13.87 -7.13
C LEU A 69 -16.10 -14.43 -5.70
N ALA A 70 -16.97 -15.38 -5.32
CA ALA A 70 -16.91 -16.04 -4.02
C ALA A 70 -15.59 -16.82 -3.82
N TRP A 71 -15.15 -17.51 -4.86
CA TRP A 71 -13.88 -18.24 -4.88
C TRP A 71 -12.67 -17.30 -4.80
N MET A 72 -12.65 -16.22 -5.58
CA MET A 72 -11.59 -15.24 -5.53
C MET A 72 -11.52 -14.55 -4.17
N PHE A 73 -12.67 -14.19 -3.58
CA PHE A 73 -12.72 -13.62 -2.23
C PHE A 73 -12.13 -14.58 -1.18
N GLU A 74 -12.50 -15.87 -1.22
CA GLU A 74 -11.97 -16.89 -0.32
C GLU A 74 -10.43 -17.02 -0.41
N ASN A 75 -9.87 -16.89 -1.60
CA ASN A 75 -8.43 -16.98 -1.81
C ASN A 75 -7.71 -15.66 -1.42
N CYS A 76 -8.25 -14.53 -1.85
CA CYS A 76 -7.60 -13.23 -1.72
C CYS A 76 -7.67 -12.67 -0.29
N PHE A 77 -8.86 -12.69 0.34
CA PHE A 77 -9.06 -12.03 1.63
C PHE A 77 -8.13 -12.56 2.73
N PRO A 78 -7.97 -13.88 2.96
CA PRO A 78 -7.07 -14.39 3.98
C PRO A 78 -5.60 -14.55 3.54
N ASN A 79 -5.26 -14.24 2.29
CA ASN A 79 -3.95 -14.55 1.71
C ASN A 79 -2.77 -14.09 2.57
N THR A 80 -2.84 -12.88 3.12
CA THR A 80 -1.78 -12.34 4.00
C THR A 80 -1.62 -13.19 5.27
N LEU A 81 -2.71 -13.55 5.94
CA LEU A 81 -2.64 -14.38 7.14
C LEU A 81 -2.17 -15.80 6.83
N ASP A 82 -2.63 -16.34 5.71
CA ASP A 82 -2.27 -17.69 5.30
C ASP A 82 -0.79 -17.85 4.94
N THR A 83 -0.14 -16.80 4.35
CA THR A 83 1.13 -16.98 3.65
C THR A 83 2.25 -16.01 4.03
N THR A 84 1.94 -14.79 4.47
CA THR A 84 2.96 -13.72 4.57
C THR A 84 3.31 -13.30 5.99
N VAL A 85 2.49 -13.62 6.99
CA VAL A 85 2.75 -13.21 8.38
C VAL A 85 3.64 -14.21 9.12
N ARG A 86 4.55 -13.69 9.94
CA ARG A 86 5.36 -14.45 10.90
C ARG A 86 5.12 -13.86 12.28
N PHE A 87 4.15 -14.39 13.01
CA PHE A 87 3.75 -13.93 14.33
C PHE A 87 4.51 -14.67 15.43
N LYS A 88 5.06 -13.93 16.38
CA LYS A 88 5.72 -14.47 17.58
C LYS A 88 5.59 -13.50 18.75
N THR A 89 5.89 -13.98 19.94
CA THR A 89 6.09 -13.13 21.13
C THR A 89 7.57 -13.04 21.43
N LYS A 90 8.09 -11.81 21.53
CA LYS A 90 9.48 -11.53 21.87
C LYS A 90 9.53 -10.66 23.12
N ASN A 91 10.23 -11.14 24.18
CA ASN A 91 10.33 -10.43 25.47
C ASN A 91 8.95 -10.00 26.02
N GLY A 92 7.96 -10.89 25.94
CA GLY A 92 6.59 -10.64 26.41
C GLY A 92 5.74 -9.73 25.55
N LYS A 93 6.26 -9.21 24.40
CA LYS A 93 5.52 -8.36 23.47
C LYS A 93 5.22 -9.10 22.15
N PRO A 94 4.03 -8.89 21.57
CA PRO A 94 3.74 -9.33 20.20
C PRO A 94 4.73 -8.72 19.22
N ASP A 95 5.18 -9.52 18.26
CA ASP A 95 6.09 -9.13 17.18
C ASP A 95 5.66 -9.87 15.90
N THR A 96 5.22 -9.12 14.88
CA THR A 96 4.76 -9.70 13.62
C THR A 96 5.56 -9.12 12.46
N PHE A 97 6.28 -9.99 11.77
CA PHE A 97 6.94 -9.67 10.50
C PHE A 97 6.01 -10.05 9.35
N VAL A 98 5.82 -9.15 8.39
CA VAL A 98 4.92 -9.36 7.24
C VAL A 98 5.73 -9.17 5.98
N ILE A 99 5.92 -10.25 5.22
CA ILE A 99 6.60 -10.18 3.92
C ILE A 99 5.64 -9.68 2.83
N THR A 100 6.17 -9.12 1.74
CA THR A 100 5.32 -8.63 0.63
C THR A 100 4.67 -9.74 -0.20
N GLY A 101 5.10 -10.98 0.00
CA GLY A 101 4.62 -12.15 -0.71
C GLY A 101 5.75 -12.99 -1.25
N ASP A 102 6.19 -12.73 -2.45
CA ASP A 102 7.30 -13.43 -3.13
C ASP A 102 8.69 -12.91 -2.74
N ILE A 103 8.77 -11.77 -2.05
CA ILE A 103 10.03 -11.22 -1.53
C ILE A 103 10.05 -11.39 -0.01
N ASP A 104 11.08 -12.01 0.53
CA ASP A 104 11.26 -12.24 1.97
C ASP A 104 11.79 -10.99 2.68
N ALA A 105 11.02 -9.90 2.58
CA ALA A 105 11.30 -8.63 3.24
C ALA A 105 9.99 -7.91 3.58
N MET A 106 10.04 -7.02 4.58
CA MET A 106 8.90 -6.29 5.10
C MET A 106 8.99 -4.82 4.67
N TRP A 107 8.16 -4.39 3.73
CA TRP A 107 7.91 -2.98 3.46
C TRP A 107 6.99 -2.40 4.51
N LEU A 108 7.27 -1.17 4.97
CA LEU A 108 6.42 -0.49 5.97
C LEU A 108 5.03 -0.21 5.41
N ARG A 109 4.93 0.20 4.17
CA ARG A 109 3.68 0.42 3.43
C ARG A 109 2.88 -0.87 3.32
N ASP A 110 3.47 -1.89 2.71
CA ASP A 110 2.82 -3.17 2.41
C ASP A 110 2.34 -3.85 3.68
N SER A 111 3.18 -3.95 4.70
CA SER A 111 2.85 -4.61 5.95
C SER A 111 1.63 -4.00 6.66
N ALA A 112 1.47 -2.68 6.59
CA ALA A 112 0.29 -1.99 7.11
C ALA A 112 -0.95 -2.25 6.23
N ALA A 113 -0.80 -2.13 4.90
CA ALA A 113 -1.90 -2.29 3.95
C ALA A 113 -2.42 -3.74 3.90
N GLN A 114 -1.52 -4.73 3.96
CA GLN A 114 -1.88 -6.14 3.93
C GLN A 114 -2.69 -6.60 5.16
N VAL A 115 -2.49 -6.01 6.33
CA VAL A 115 -3.24 -6.36 7.54
C VAL A 115 -4.44 -5.45 7.81
N TRP A 116 -4.55 -4.36 7.06
CA TRP A 116 -5.58 -3.35 7.23
C TRP A 116 -7.02 -3.89 7.21
N PRO A 117 -7.43 -4.78 6.30
CA PRO A 117 -8.80 -5.27 6.23
C PRO A 117 -9.23 -6.09 7.46
N TYR A 118 -8.29 -6.53 8.28
CA TYR A 118 -8.58 -7.33 9.49
C TYR A 118 -8.78 -6.46 10.74
N LEU A 119 -8.43 -5.17 10.71
CA LEU A 119 -8.60 -4.26 11.84
C LEU A 119 -10.00 -4.27 12.45
N PRO A 120 -11.10 -4.23 11.68
CA PRO A 120 -12.46 -4.27 12.22
C PRO A 120 -12.76 -5.51 13.05
N LEU A 121 -12.02 -6.60 12.85
CA LEU A 121 -12.21 -7.90 13.51
C LEU A 121 -11.35 -8.07 14.77
N ALA A 122 -10.49 -7.09 15.09
CA ALA A 122 -9.52 -7.18 16.17
C ALA A 122 -10.16 -7.43 17.55
N ASN A 123 -11.37 -6.93 17.80
CA ASN A 123 -12.08 -7.13 19.06
C ASN A 123 -12.84 -8.47 19.13
N GLU A 124 -13.00 -9.17 18.00
CA GLU A 124 -13.65 -10.48 17.94
C GLU A 124 -12.67 -11.64 18.12
N ASP A 125 -11.36 -11.39 17.98
CA ASP A 125 -10.30 -12.42 18.07
C ASP A 125 -9.04 -11.85 18.73
N LEU A 126 -8.78 -12.27 19.95
CA LEU A 126 -7.61 -11.81 20.72
C LEU A 126 -6.26 -12.18 20.09
N LYS A 127 -6.19 -13.31 19.36
CA LYS A 127 -4.97 -13.70 18.64
C LYS A 127 -4.73 -12.75 17.47
N LEU A 128 -5.77 -12.41 16.72
CA LEU A 128 -5.71 -11.44 15.64
C LEU A 128 -5.34 -10.05 16.17
N LYS A 129 -5.95 -9.62 17.29
CA LYS A 129 -5.58 -8.37 17.96
C LYS A 129 -4.09 -8.34 18.33
N ALA A 130 -3.56 -9.44 18.88
CA ALA A 130 -2.14 -9.55 19.22
C ALA A 130 -1.25 -9.53 17.96
N LEU A 131 -1.65 -10.18 16.85
CA LEU A 131 -0.94 -10.10 15.57
C LEU A 131 -0.84 -8.66 15.09
N LEU A 132 -1.95 -7.91 15.08
CA LEU A 132 -1.98 -6.50 14.64
C LEU A 132 -1.12 -5.60 15.53
N ALA A 133 -1.19 -5.77 16.86
CA ALA A 133 -0.26 -5.11 17.79
C ALA A 133 1.21 -5.45 17.48
N GLY A 134 1.46 -6.70 17.10
CA GLY A 134 2.79 -7.17 16.71
C GLY A 134 3.32 -6.47 15.45
N VAL A 135 2.47 -6.19 14.46
CA VAL A 135 2.88 -5.41 13.26
C VAL A 135 3.29 -3.99 13.67
N ILE A 136 2.50 -3.32 14.52
CA ILE A 136 2.81 -1.97 15.03
C ILE A 136 4.14 -1.95 15.77
N ASN A 137 4.38 -2.93 16.66
CA ASN A 137 5.63 -3.06 17.40
C ASN A 137 6.82 -3.29 16.46
N ARG A 138 6.65 -4.12 15.42
CA ARG A 138 7.69 -4.37 14.40
C ARG A 138 7.99 -3.11 13.59
N GLN A 139 6.97 -2.39 13.11
CA GLN A 139 7.13 -1.14 12.38
C GLN A 139 7.82 -0.07 13.24
N THR A 140 7.45 0.04 14.52
CA THR A 140 8.13 0.91 15.49
C THR A 140 9.62 0.62 15.54
N LYS A 141 10.00 -0.66 15.64
CA LYS A 141 11.39 -1.08 15.64
C LYS A 141 12.10 -0.75 14.33
N CYS A 142 11.45 -0.97 13.19
CA CYS A 142 11.98 -0.63 11.87
C CYS A 142 12.29 0.86 11.75
N VAL A 143 11.37 1.74 12.15
CA VAL A 143 11.57 3.20 12.16
C VAL A 143 12.75 3.60 13.06
N LEU A 144 12.93 2.95 14.21
CA LEU A 144 14.07 3.21 15.12
C LEU A 144 15.40 2.74 14.52
N ILE A 145 15.42 1.74 13.65
CA ILE A 145 16.63 1.30 12.93
C ILE A 145 17.01 2.34 11.89
N ASP A 146 16.05 2.72 11.02
CA ASP A 146 16.26 3.74 9.99
C ASP A 146 14.92 4.29 9.45
N PRO A 147 14.59 5.56 9.69
CA PRO A 147 13.35 6.16 9.19
C PRO A 147 13.37 6.47 7.68
N TYR A 148 14.52 6.36 7.04
CA TYR A 148 14.69 6.57 5.59
C TYR A 148 14.55 5.28 4.77
N ALA A 149 14.48 4.11 5.43
CA ALA A 149 14.32 2.85 4.75
C ALA A 149 12.83 2.51 4.54
N ASN A 150 12.50 2.02 3.34
CA ASN A 150 11.17 1.54 3.00
C ASN A 150 10.99 0.06 3.39
N SER A 151 12.05 -0.77 3.34
CA SER A 151 11.96 -2.20 3.59
C SER A 151 13.08 -2.78 4.44
N PHE A 152 12.73 -3.84 5.20
CA PHE A 152 13.54 -4.40 6.26
C PHE A 152 13.61 -5.93 6.18
N ASN A 153 14.74 -6.50 6.61
CA ASN A 153 14.92 -7.91 6.87
C ASN A 153 14.34 -8.28 8.25
N GLU A 154 14.03 -9.55 8.50
CA GLU A 154 13.59 -9.99 9.83
C GLU A 154 14.70 -9.86 10.90
N GLY A 155 15.96 -9.95 10.48
CA GLY A 155 17.18 -9.81 11.29
C GLY A 155 18.29 -9.08 10.53
N SER A 156 19.51 -9.12 11.07
CA SER A 156 20.72 -8.50 10.49
C SER A 156 21.34 -9.41 9.42
N THR A 157 20.63 -9.65 8.32
CA THR A 157 21.05 -10.62 7.28
C THR A 157 21.71 -9.97 6.06
N GLY A 158 21.59 -8.65 5.90
CA GLY A 158 21.92 -7.94 4.68
C GLY A 158 20.95 -8.28 3.54
N SER A 159 21.15 -7.67 2.37
CA SER A 159 20.34 -7.87 1.18
C SER A 159 21.18 -7.85 -0.09
N GLU A 160 20.56 -8.16 -1.20
CA GLU A 160 21.16 -8.00 -2.55
C GLU A 160 21.51 -6.53 -2.85
N TRP A 161 20.82 -5.56 -2.20
CA TRP A 161 20.99 -4.13 -2.37
C TRP A 161 22.07 -3.51 -1.48
N LYS A 162 22.86 -4.31 -0.74
CA LYS A 162 23.92 -3.83 0.17
C LYS A 162 24.99 -2.95 -0.49
N THR A 163 25.05 -2.92 -1.82
CA THR A 163 26.00 -2.09 -2.60
C THR A 163 25.40 -0.75 -3.04
N ASP A 164 24.15 -0.46 -2.70
CA ASP A 164 23.57 0.86 -2.97
C ASP A 164 24.38 1.94 -2.23
N ALA A 165 24.67 3.05 -2.92
CA ALA A 165 25.37 4.17 -2.33
C ALA A 165 24.39 5.01 -1.48
N THR A 166 24.13 4.53 -0.29
CA THR A 166 23.34 5.12 0.79
C THR A 166 23.80 4.47 2.11
N ASP A 167 23.29 4.93 3.27
CA ASP A 167 23.68 4.38 4.58
C ASP A 167 23.00 3.02 4.84
N MET A 168 23.40 1.98 4.09
CA MET A 168 22.87 0.63 4.22
C MET A 168 23.32 -0.04 5.53
N LYS A 169 22.36 -0.67 6.23
CA LYS A 169 22.58 -1.47 7.44
C LYS A 169 22.16 -2.92 7.19
N PRO A 170 22.68 -3.91 7.94
CA PRO A 170 22.33 -5.32 7.73
C PRO A 170 20.84 -5.64 7.94
N GLU A 171 20.12 -4.82 8.73
CA GLU A 171 18.68 -4.95 8.96
C GLU A 171 17.82 -4.44 7.81
N LEU A 172 18.41 -3.68 6.88
CA LEU A 172 17.67 -3.10 5.76
C LEU A 172 17.68 -4.05 4.57
N HIS A 173 16.50 -4.26 3.97
CA HIS A 173 16.41 -4.88 2.67
C HIS A 173 16.69 -3.85 1.58
N GLU A 174 16.05 -2.65 1.67
CA GLU A 174 16.21 -1.53 0.76
C GLU A 174 16.09 -0.20 1.53
N ARG A 175 16.81 0.83 1.08
CA ARG A 175 16.80 2.14 1.75
C ARG A 175 16.33 3.24 0.80
N LYS A 176 15.15 3.09 0.23
CA LYS A 176 14.46 4.10 -0.58
C LYS A 176 13.60 5.01 0.32
N TRP A 177 13.84 6.31 0.27
CA TRP A 177 13.07 7.26 1.06
C TRP A 177 11.72 7.56 0.42
N GLU A 178 10.69 7.21 1.12
CA GLU A 178 9.28 7.39 0.79
C GLU A 178 8.53 7.97 1.99
N ILE A 179 7.81 9.08 1.80
CA ILE A 179 7.01 9.69 2.87
C ILE A 179 5.95 8.71 3.38
N ASP A 180 5.30 8.01 2.48
CA ASP A 180 4.18 7.12 2.77
C ASP A 180 4.58 5.92 3.63
N SER A 181 5.80 5.41 3.52
CA SER A 181 6.32 4.36 4.38
C SER A 181 6.14 4.70 5.87
N LEU A 182 6.44 5.94 6.26
CA LEU A 182 6.24 6.41 7.63
C LEU A 182 4.77 6.71 7.94
N CYS A 183 4.01 7.22 6.97
CA CYS A 183 2.58 7.50 7.14
C CYS A 183 1.75 6.24 7.38
N TYR A 184 2.06 5.14 6.71
CA TYR A 184 1.37 3.86 6.90
C TYR A 184 1.55 3.30 8.31
N THR A 185 2.74 3.47 8.92
CA THR A 185 2.97 3.05 10.31
C THR A 185 2.09 3.84 11.29
N VAL A 186 1.94 5.14 11.07
CA VAL A 186 1.08 6.00 11.88
C VAL A 186 -0.39 5.62 11.68
N ARG A 187 -0.82 5.45 10.43
CA ARG A 187 -2.20 5.09 10.07
C ARG A 187 -2.62 3.79 10.76
N LEU A 188 -1.80 2.75 10.69
CA LEU A 188 -2.10 1.46 11.31
C LEU A 188 -2.24 1.59 12.84
N ALA A 189 -1.29 2.24 13.52
CA ALA A 189 -1.31 2.43 14.96
C ALA A 189 -2.52 3.27 15.42
N TYR A 190 -2.81 4.36 14.70
CA TYR A 190 -3.97 5.22 15.00
C TYR A 190 -5.29 4.45 14.91
N HIS A 191 -5.53 3.75 13.81
CA HIS A 191 -6.79 3.04 13.62
C HIS A 191 -6.90 1.77 14.47
N TYR A 192 -5.78 1.12 14.80
CA TYR A 192 -5.76 0.05 15.81
C TYR A 192 -6.29 0.56 17.14
N TRP A 193 -5.77 1.70 17.63
CA TRP A 193 -6.27 2.33 18.84
C TRP A 193 -7.74 2.73 18.73
N LYS A 194 -8.14 3.37 17.64
CA LYS A 194 -9.55 3.79 17.42
C LYS A 194 -10.51 2.60 17.42
N THR A 195 -10.09 1.45 16.90
CA THR A 195 -10.90 0.25 16.81
C THR A 195 -10.93 -0.52 18.14
N THR A 196 -9.79 -0.65 18.79
CA THR A 196 -9.64 -1.57 19.94
C THR A 196 -9.67 -0.88 21.30
N GLY A 197 -9.41 0.42 21.36
CA GLY A 197 -9.16 1.15 22.60
C GLY A 197 -7.80 0.80 23.26
N ASP A 198 -7.03 -0.14 22.71
CA ASP A 198 -5.78 -0.60 23.28
C ASP A 198 -4.66 0.42 23.06
N THR A 199 -4.02 0.81 24.16
CA THR A 199 -2.94 1.81 24.19
C THR A 199 -1.57 1.20 24.48
N ALA A 200 -1.47 -0.11 24.67
CA ALA A 200 -0.23 -0.77 25.08
C ALA A 200 0.90 -0.66 24.04
N VAL A 201 0.54 -0.46 22.76
CA VAL A 201 1.50 -0.25 21.66
C VAL A 201 2.19 1.12 21.72
N PHE A 202 1.64 2.11 22.44
CA PHE A 202 2.18 3.49 22.52
C PHE A 202 3.20 3.65 23.67
N ASP A 203 4.14 2.74 23.73
CA ASP A 203 5.19 2.70 24.74
C ASP A 203 6.34 3.72 24.49
N ALA A 204 7.42 3.59 25.25
CA ALA A 204 8.58 4.47 25.15
C ALA A 204 9.26 4.41 23.77
N ASP A 205 9.31 3.23 23.14
CA ASP A 205 9.93 3.06 21.83
C ASP A 205 9.05 3.64 20.73
N TRP A 206 7.73 3.45 20.80
CA TRP A 206 6.82 4.11 19.89
C TRP A 206 6.93 5.64 19.98
N LYS A 207 6.99 6.21 21.20
CA LYS A 207 7.17 7.66 21.40
C LYS A 207 8.48 8.18 20.78
N LYS A 208 9.56 7.41 20.83
CA LYS A 208 10.81 7.76 20.16
C LYS A 208 10.67 7.68 18.64
N ALA A 209 10.07 6.61 18.12
CA ALA A 209 9.88 6.40 16.69
C ALA A 209 9.05 7.53 16.05
N VAL A 210 7.95 7.97 16.65
CA VAL A 210 7.13 9.05 16.07
C VAL A 210 7.82 10.42 16.13
N LYS A 211 8.68 10.66 17.12
CA LYS A 211 9.53 11.88 17.15
C LYS A 211 10.59 11.83 16.04
N LEU A 212 11.06 10.64 15.70
CA LEU A 212 11.98 10.43 14.57
C LEU A 212 11.26 10.62 13.24
N ILE A 213 10.02 10.11 13.08
CA ILE A 213 9.16 10.39 11.92
C ILE A 213 9.00 11.91 11.71
N TYR A 214 8.61 12.63 12.76
CA TYR A 214 8.47 14.09 12.72
C TYR A 214 9.75 14.78 12.30
N LYS A 215 10.89 14.38 12.89
CA LYS A 215 12.22 14.92 12.56
C LYS A 215 12.55 14.70 11.08
N THR A 216 12.33 13.48 10.58
CA THR A 216 12.57 13.11 9.17
C THR A 216 11.73 13.98 8.22
N PHE A 217 10.46 14.24 8.53
CA PHE A 217 9.63 15.13 7.73
C PHE A 217 10.18 16.58 7.70
N ILE A 218 10.63 17.11 8.85
CA ILE A 218 11.27 18.45 8.92
C ILE A 218 12.56 18.47 8.08
N GLU A 219 13.44 17.47 8.22
CA GLU A 219 14.68 17.39 7.44
C GLU A 219 14.41 17.36 5.94
N GLN A 220 13.36 16.64 5.53
CA GLN A 220 12.97 16.52 4.13
C GLN A 220 12.11 17.67 3.59
N GLN A 221 11.74 18.65 4.39
CA GLN A 221 11.32 19.96 3.85
C GLN A 221 12.48 20.71 3.19
N ARG A 222 13.73 20.33 3.48
CA ARG A 222 14.96 20.87 2.86
C ARG A 222 15.08 22.41 2.93
N LYS A 223 14.60 23.02 4.02
CA LYS A 223 14.61 24.50 4.18
C LYS A 223 16.01 25.07 4.28
N ASP A 224 16.91 24.38 5.00
CA ASP A 224 18.25 24.86 5.32
C ASP A 224 19.33 24.16 4.47
N ASN A 225 19.12 22.90 4.12
CA ASN A 225 20.06 22.08 3.35
C ASN A 225 19.32 20.89 2.69
N LEU A 226 20.05 20.03 1.97
CA LEU A 226 19.49 18.88 1.27
C LEU A 226 19.05 17.72 2.20
N GLY A 227 19.32 17.83 3.51
CA GLY A 227 19.10 16.76 4.49
C GLY A 227 20.21 15.70 4.48
N PRO A 228 20.09 14.68 5.34
CA PRO A 228 21.13 13.65 5.50
C PRO A 228 20.96 12.46 4.53
N TYR A 229 19.96 12.47 3.63
CA TYR A 229 19.63 11.35 2.78
C TYR A 229 20.01 11.58 1.33
N SER A 230 20.74 10.63 0.77
CA SER A 230 20.98 10.48 -0.67
C SER A 230 20.93 9.00 -1.05
N PHE A 231 20.70 8.72 -2.33
CA PHE A 231 20.59 7.36 -2.82
C PHE A 231 21.07 7.23 -4.27
N LEU A 232 22.01 6.32 -4.51
CA LEU A 232 22.37 5.88 -5.86
C LEU A 232 22.44 4.35 -5.92
N ARG A 233 21.85 3.81 -6.97
CA ARG A 233 21.94 2.39 -7.33
C ARG A 233 22.59 2.25 -8.69
N LYS A 234 23.52 1.32 -8.83
CA LYS A 234 24.05 0.94 -10.13
C LYS A 234 23.05 0.03 -10.84
N THR A 235 22.34 0.59 -11.81
CA THR A 235 21.25 -0.07 -12.52
C THR A 235 21.12 0.46 -13.95
N ASP A 236 20.50 -0.32 -14.83
CA ASP A 236 20.08 0.07 -16.18
C ASP A 236 18.65 0.65 -16.18
N ARG A 237 17.96 0.59 -15.04
CA ARG A 237 16.60 1.15 -14.87
C ARG A 237 16.67 2.56 -14.32
N GLN A 238 16.35 3.54 -15.18
CA GLN A 238 16.46 4.97 -14.84
C GLN A 238 15.68 5.36 -13.57
N LEU A 239 14.52 4.75 -13.29
CA LEU A 239 13.69 5.08 -12.14
C LEU A 239 14.06 4.28 -10.86
N ASP A 240 15.03 3.37 -10.96
CA ASP A 240 15.51 2.59 -9.81
C ASP A 240 16.71 3.24 -9.11
N THR A 241 17.06 4.45 -9.52
CA THR A 241 18.13 5.28 -8.94
C THR A 241 17.74 6.76 -8.97
N VAL A 242 18.42 7.57 -8.18
CA VAL A 242 18.10 8.99 -8.01
C VAL A 242 19.04 9.85 -8.85
N SER A 243 18.48 10.80 -9.58
CA SER A 243 19.24 11.74 -10.39
C SER A 243 20.10 12.70 -9.53
N ASN A 244 20.92 13.54 -10.21
CA ASN A 244 21.72 14.59 -9.59
C ASN A 244 22.58 14.10 -8.41
N GLY A 245 23.37 13.04 -8.67
CA GLY A 245 24.28 12.50 -7.66
C GLY A 245 23.57 11.89 -6.44
N GLY A 246 22.34 11.46 -6.59
CA GLY A 246 21.56 10.84 -5.51
C GLY A 246 20.68 11.81 -4.71
N TRP A 247 20.67 13.10 -5.05
CA TRP A 247 19.91 14.11 -4.33
C TRP A 247 18.54 14.42 -4.92
N GLY A 248 18.26 13.94 -6.13
CA GLY A 248 17.05 14.25 -6.91
C GLY A 248 17.16 15.57 -7.66
N GLN A 249 16.15 15.88 -8.44
CA GLN A 249 16.09 17.17 -9.17
C GLN A 249 16.06 18.34 -8.19
N PRO A 250 16.59 19.50 -8.58
CA PRO A 250 16.51 20.72 -7.78
C PRO A 250 15.06 21.04 -7.41
N LEU A 251 14.84 21.42 -6.17
CA LEU A 251 13.54 21.87 -5.68
C LEU A 251 13.66 23.16 -4.88
N LYS A 252 12.61 23.98 -4.91
CA LYS A 252 12.50 25.18 -4.08
C LYS A 252 11.77 24.80 -2.79
N PRO A 253 12.38 24.97 -1.61
CA PRO A 253 11.72 24.73 -0.34
C PRO A 253 10.51 25.64 -0.16
N VAL A 254 9.33 25.08 -0.13
CA VAL A 254 8.05 25.81 -0.07
C VAL A 254 7.15 25.32 1.08
N GLY A 255 7.70 24.50 1.99
CA GLY A 255 6.97 23.91 3.11
C GLY A 255 6.43 22.51 2.83
N LEU A 256 6.57 22.01 1.59
CA LEU A 256 6.29 20.60 1.25
C LEU A 256 7.45 19.69 1.68
N ILE A 257 7.15 18.40 1.85
CA ILE A 257 8.12 17.37 2.23
C ILE A 257 8.58 16.66 0.94
N ASN A 258 9.89 16.59 0.72
CA ASN A 258 10.47 15.85 -0.40
C ASN A 258 10.29 14.35 -0.18
N SER A 259 9.82 13.64 -1.20
CA SER A 259 9.86 12.17 -1.32
C SER A 259 10.78 11.83 -2.48
N THR A 260 11.82 11.07 -2.22
CA THR A 260 12.78 10.73 -3.27
C THR A 260 12.26 9.60 -4.15
N PHE A 261 11.43 8.74 -3.57
CA PHE A 261 10.75 7.65 -4.26
C PHE A 261 9.23 7.74 -4.09
N ARG A 262 8.52 7.12 -5.03
CA ARG A 262 7.07 6.91 -5.05
C ARG A 262 6.69 5.63 -4.30
N PRO A 263 5.43 5.43 -3.96
CA PRO A 263 4.95 4.15 -3.41
C PRO A 263 5.21 2.92 -4.30
N SER A 264 5.52 3.14 -5.58
CA SER A 264 5.93 2.10 -6.54
C SER A 264 7.42 1.74 -6.49
N ASP A 265 8.18 2.28 -5.54
CA ASP A 265 9.66 2.19 -5.47
C ASP A 265 10.40 2.90 -6.63
N ASP A 266 9.70 3.66 -7.48
CA ASP A 266 10.28 4.45 -8.56
C ASP A 266 10.69 5.85 -8.07
N ALA A 267 11.83 6.36 -8.54
CA ALA A 267 12.29 7.69 -8.22
C ALA A 267 11.32 8.77 -8.73
N THR A 268 11.07 9.79 -7.91
CA THR A 268 10.26 10.95 -8.30
C THR A 268 10.98 11.79 -9.36
N THR A 269 10.20 12.37 -10.28
CA THR A 269 10.70 13.38 -11.22
C THR A 269 10.82 14.74 -10.52
N TYR A 270 9.75 15.17 -9.85
CA TYR A 270 9.76 16.36 -8.99
C TYR A 270 9.58 15.93 -7.54
N GLY A 271 10.49 16.35 -6.67
CA GLY A 271 10.62 15.77 -5.33
C GLY A 271 9.41 15.92 -4.40
N PHE A 272 8.48 16.85 -4.66
CA PHE A 272 7.28 17.00 -3.85
C PHE A 272 6.14 16.17 -4.42
N LEU A 273 6.06 14.90 -3.99
CA LEU A 273 4.98 13.96 -4.32
C LEU A 273 3.72 14.34 -3.53
N ILE A 274 2.69 14.81 -4.22
CA ILE A 274 1.52 15.42 -3.59
C ILE A 274 0.62 14.44 -2.86
N PRO A 275 0.28 13.23 -3.40
CA PRO A 275 -0.52 12.27 -2.64
C PRO A 275 0.17 11.89 -1.32
N SER A 276 1.50 11.71 -1.30
CA SER A 276 2.23 11.41 -0.07
C SER A 276 2.29 12.60 0.89
N ASN A 277 2.38 13.85 0.40
CA ASN A 277 2.28 15.05 1.23
C ASN A 277 0.89 15.21 1.88
N LEU A 278 -0.20 14.93 1.15
CA LEU A 278 -1.56 14.88 1.72
C LEU A 278 -1.69 13.79 2.79
N PHE A 279 -1.08 12.64 2.57
CA PHE A 279 -1.05 11.56 3.56
C PHE A 279 -0.21 11.93 4.79
N ALA A 280 0.89 12.68 4.62
CA ALA A 280 1.67 13.23 5.73
C ALA A 280 0.84 14.21 6.60
N VAL A 281 0.03 15.09 5.99
CA VAL A 281 -0.90 15.97 6.71
C VAL A 281 -1.87 15.16 7.56
N THR A 282 -2.48 14.12 6.99
CA THR A 282 -3.40 13.22 7.71
C THR A 282 -2.68 12.51 8.86
N SER A 283 -1.50 11.97 8.61
CA SER A 283 -0.69 11.25 9.61
C SER A 283 -0.24 12.16 10.76
N LEU A 284 0.16 13.40 10.47
CA LEU A 284 0.52 14.39 11.50
C LEU A 284 -0.69 14.77 12.38
N ARG A 285 -1.90 14.87 11.82
CA ARG A 285 -3.13 15.06 12.59
C ARG A 285 -3.44 13.86 13.49
N GLN A 286 -3.24 12.65 12.99
CA GLN A 286 -3.38 11.40 13.78
C GLN A 286 -2.35 11.35 14.91
N LEU A 287 -1.09 11.70 14.68
CA LEU A 287 -0.05 11.82 15.70
C LEU A 287 -0.41 12.86 16.76
N ALA A 288 -0.95 14.02 16.35
CA ALA A 288 -1.38 15.04 17.29
C ALA A 288 -2.51 14.53 18.21
N GLU A 289 -3.48 13.79 17.65
CA GLU A 289 -4.58 13.22 18.45
C GLU A 289 -4.07 12.15 19.43
N ILE A 290 -3.21 11.20 18.99
CA ILE A 290 -2.61 10.20 19.88
C ILE A 290 -1.80 10.90 20.98
N SER A 291 -1.01 11.91 20.61
CA SER A 291 -0.15 12.63 21.57
C SER A 291 -0.95 13.36 22.63
N ASN A 292 -2.08 13.95 22.28
CA ASN A 292 -2.95 14.60 23.25
C ASN A 292 -3.75 13.61 24.11
N LYS A 293 -4.33 12.56 23.50
CA LYS A 293 -5.32 11.71 24.18
C LYS A 293 -4.73 10.47 24.84
N VAL A 294 -3.57 10.00 24.39
CA VAL A 294 -3.00 8.72 24.83
C VAL A 294 -1.68 8.93 25.56
N THR A 295 -0.74 9.67 24.95
CA THR A 295 0.61 9.79 25.51
C THR A 295 0.81 11.03 26.38
N ASN A 296 -0.18 11.93 26.45
CA ASN A 296 -0.16 13.19 27.19
C ASN A 296 1.03 14.11 26.86
N ASP A 297 1.53 14.08 25.61
CA ASP A 297 2.61 14.92 25.12
C ASP A 297 2.03 16.07 24.28
N LYS A 298 1.44 17.07 24.99
CA LYS A 298 0.80 18.23 24.35
C LYS A 298 1.79 19.00 23.48
N ALA A 299 3.04 19.17 23.93
CA ALA A 299 4.04 19.92 23.19
C ALA A 299 4.37 19.27 21.84
N PHE A 300 4.40 17.94 21.77
CA PHE A 300 4.59 17.22 20.51
C PHE A 300 3.32 17.26 19.63
N ALA A 301 2.13 17.19 20.24
CA ALA A 301 0.87 17.36 19.52
C ALA A 301 0.77 18.72 18.81
N ASP A 302 1.15 19.79 19.51
CA ASP A 302 1.17 21.16 18.97
C ASP A 302 2.16 21.27 17.78
N LYS A 303 3.34 20.65 17.88
CA LYS A 303 4.33 20.58 16.79
C LYS A 303 3.78 19.84 15.56
N CYS A 304 3.15 18.67 15.75
CA CYS A 304 2.53 17.92 14.65
C CYS A 304 1.41 18.74 13.99
N THR A 305 0.59 19.43 14.77
CA THR A 305 -0.48 20.29 14.27
C THR A 305 0.07 21.46 13.45
N ALA A 306 1.14 22.09 13.90
CA ALA A 306 1.78 23.21 13.21
C ALA A 306 2.36 22.76 11.85
N LEU A 307 3.08 21.64 11.84
CA LEU A 307 3.63 21.09 10.60
C LEU A 307 2.54 20.64 9.62
N ALA A 308 1.47 20.01 10.12
CA ALA A 308 0.34 19.65 9.26
C ALA A 308 -0.29 20.87 8.56
N LYS A 309 -0.49 21.95 9.30
CA LYS A 309 -1.01 23.22 8.74
C LYS A 309 -0.05 23.84 7.71
N GLU A 310 1.26 23.80 7.96
CA GLU A 310 2.26 24.33 7.05
C GLU A 310 2.25 23.55 5.72
N VAL A 311 2.31 22.22 5.79
CA VAL A 311 2.29 21.36 4.59
C VAL A 311 0.97 21.52 3.82
N GLU A 312 -0.15 21.59 4.52
CA GLU A 312 -1.47 21.79 3.89
C GLU A 312 -1.55 23.14 3.16
N ALA A 313 -1.07 24.22 3.79
CA ALA A 313 -1.03 25.53 3.16
C ALA A 313 -0.12 25.54 1.92
N ALA A 314 1.00 24.83 1.97
CA ALA A 314 1.89 24.67 0.82
C ALA A 314 1.23 23.87 -0.31
N ILE A 315 0.48 22.78 -0.02
CA ILE A 315 -0.30 22.04 -1.00
C ILE A 315 -1.31 22.95 -1.69
N GLN A 316 -2.09 23.71 -0.93
CA GLN A 316 -3.10 24.64 -1.47
C GLN A 316 -2.48 25.66 -2.43
N LYS A 317 -1.26 26.13 -2.14
CA LYS A 317 -0.60 27.16 -2.93
C LYS A 317 0.14 26.63 -4.15
N TYR A 318 0.76 25.46 -4.06
CA TYR A 318 1.73 24.98 -5.07
C TYR A 318 1.27 23.73 -5.82
N ALA A 319 0.32 22.96 -5.28
CA ALA A 319 -0.08 21.68 -5.87
C ALA A 319 -1.40 21.72 -6.65
N ILE A 320 -2.18 22.80 -6.54
CA ILE A 320 -3.45 22.93 -7.26
C ILE A 320 -3.20 23.66 -8.59
N VAL A 321 -3.69 23.04 -9.66
CA VAL A 321 -3.51 23.51 -11.04
C VAL A 321 -4.88 23.80 -11.66
N ASN A 322 -5.01 24.92 -12.36
CA ASN A 322 -6.18 25.19 -13.20
C ASN A 322 -5.99 24.49 -14.55
N HIS A 323 -6.63 23.33 -14.72
CA HIS A 323 -6.60 22.60 -15.99
C HIS A 323 -7.70 23.12 -16.91
N PRO A 324 -7.43 23.36 -18.20
CA PRO A 324 -8.42 23.96 -19.12
C PRO A 324 -9.71 23.15 -19.24
N GLN A 325 -9.64 21.82 -19.20
CA GLN A 325 -10.79 20.92 -19.38
C GLN A 325 -11.44 20.51 -18.06
N TYR A 326 -10.65 20.28 -17.00
CA TYR A 326 -11.15 19.70 -15.74
C TYR A 326 -11.33 20.74 -14.63
N GLY A 327 -10.87 21.99 -14.82
CA GLY A 327 -10.88 23.00 -13.75
C GLY A 327 -9.72 22.79 -12.75
N LYS A 328 -9.95 23.07 -11.47
CA LYS A 328 -8.92 22.86 -10.44
C LYS A 328 -8.69 21.39 -10.18
N VAL A 329 -7.43 20.95 -10.28
CA VAL A 329 -6.98 19.57 -10.04
C VAL A 329 -5.71 19.57 -9.16
N TYR A 330 -5.45 18.48 -8.47
CA TYR A 330 -4.15 18.24 -7.83
C TYR A 330 -3.12 17.82 -8.88
N ALA A 331 -1.91 18.39 -8.82
CA ALA A 331 -0.75 17.82 -9.47
C ALA A 331 -0.30 16.55 -8.75
N PHE A 332 0.35 15.63 -9.45
CA PHE A 332 0.95 14.44 -8.85
C PHE A 332 2.29 14.76 -8.18
N GLU A 333 3.15 15.48 -8.88
CA GLU A 333 4.44 15.96 -8.38
C GLU A 333 4.63 17.44 -8.71
N VAL A 334 5.33 18.17 -7.84
CA VAL A 334 5.78 19.56 -8.07
C VAL A 334 7.19 19.78 -7.54
N ASP A 335 7.87 20.86 -7.99
CA ASP A 335 9.23 21.19 -7.57
C ASP A 335 9.33 22.50 -6.77
N GLY A 336 8.23 23.24 -6.62
CA GLY A 336 8.20 24.57 -5.97
C GLY A 336 8.66 25.73 -6.87
N PHE A 337 9.30 25.49 -8.02
CA PHE A 337 9.63 26.51 -9.01
C PHE A 337 8.51 26.78 -10.00
N GLY A 338 7.50 25.92 -10.06
CA GLY A 338 6.35 26.03 -10.96
C GLY A 338 6.19 24.85 -11.91
N ASN A 339 7.16 23.93 -11.99
CA ASN A 339 7.01 22.70 -12.74
C ASN A 339 6.11 21.72 -11.99
N LYS A 340 5.39 20.91 -12.75
CA LYS A 340 4.39 19.97 -12.23
C LYS A 340 4.17 18.81 -13.18
N ALA A 341 3.93 17.64 -12.63
CA ALA A 341 3.48 16.45 -13.34
C ALA A 341 1.97 16.27 -13.15
N LEU A 342 1.23 16.15 -14.24
CA LEU A 342 -0.19 15.82 -14.26
C LEU A 342 -0.30 14.36 -14.70
N MET A 343 -0.35 13.46 -13.75
CA MET A 343 -0.48 12.02 -13.94
C MET A 343 -1.02 11.39 -12.64
N ASP A 344 -1.19 10.10 -12.62
CA ASP A 344 -1.30 9.30 -11.41
C ASP A 344 -0.57 7.98 -11.60
N ASP A 345 -0.17 7.36 -10.50
CA ASP A 345 0.40 6.03 -10.40
C ASP A 345 -0.58 5.18 -9.57
N ALA A 346 -0.72 3.91 -9.92
CA ALA A 346 -1.69 3.03 -9.26
C ALA A 346 -1.35 2.68 -7.81
N ASN A 347 -0.09 2.84 -7.40
CA ASN A 347 0.35 2.52 -6.05
C ASN A 347 -0.12 3.58 -5.05
N VAL A 348 -0.70 3.12 -3.93
CA VAL A 348 -1.32 4.00 -2.93
C VAL A 348 -0.29 4.41 -1.87
N PRO A 349 -0.11 5.72 -1.59
CA PRO A 349 -0.95 6.86 -1.97
C PRO A 349 -0.85 7.27 -3.43
N SER A 350 -2.01 7.29 -4.08
CA SER A 350 -2.23 7.85 -5.41
C SER A 350 -3.20 9.03 -5.31
N LEU A 351 -3.32 9.85 -6.34
CA LEU A 351 -4.35 10.90 -6.37
C LEU A 351 -5.76 10.29 -6.33
N LEU A 352 -5.96 9.18 -7.02
CA LEU A 352 -7.23 8.43 -7.01
C LEU A 352 -7.56 7.88 -5.61
N GLY A 353 -6.57 7.42 -4.86
CA GLY A 353 -6.72 6.79 -3.54
C GLY A 353 -6.87 7.75 -2.35
N LEU A 354 -6.81 9.07 -2.55
CA LEU A 354 -6.82 10.06 -1.47
C LEU A 354 -7.98 9.93 -0.47
N PRO A 355 -9.24 9.71 -0.90
CA PRO A 355 -10.34 9.53 0.06
C PRO A 355 -10.25 8.22 0.85
N TYR A 356 -9.71 7.16 0.27
CA TYR A 356 -9.47 5.89 0.96
C TYR A 356 -8.49 6.03 2.14
N LEU A 357 -7.52 6.93 2.00
CA LEU A 357 -6.56 7.27 3.05
C LEU A 357 -7.10 8.31 4.06
N GLY A 358 -8.29 8.86 3.82
CA GLY A 358 -8.85 9.95 4.63
C GLY A 358 -8.15 11.30 4.45
N CYS A 359 -7.47 11.48 3.31
CA CYS A 359 -6.73 12.72 3.02
C CYS A 359 -7.64 13.85 2.53
N VAL A 360 -8.69 13.51 1.78
CA VAL A 360 -9.68 14.45 1.25
C VAL A 360 -11.08 13.82 1.32
N ASP A 361 -12.12 14.64 1.34
CA ASP A 361 -13.48 14.15 1.15
C ASP A 361 -13.69 13.66 -0.29
N LYS A 362 -14.39 12.53 -0.45
CA LYS A 362 -14.64 11.98 -1.79
C LYS A 362 -15.50 12.88 -2.69
N ASN A 363 -16.25 13.82 -2.10
CA ASN A 363 -17.06 14.80 -2.82
C ASN A 363 -16.34 16.15 -2.98
N ASP A 364 -15.10 16.29 -2.52
CA ASP A 364 -14.31 17.50 -2.72
C ASP A 364 -14.21 17.83 -4.22
N PRO A 365 -14.55 19.06 -4.65
CA PRO A 365 -14.58 19.42 -6.07
C PRO A 365 -13.23 19.28 -6.77
N ILE A 366 -12.12 19.58 -6.07
CA ILE A 366 -10.77 19.46 -6.64
C ILE A 366 -10.44 17.98 -6.83
N TYR A 367 -10.76 17.15 -5.83
CA TYR A 367 -10.60 15.70 -5.94
C TYR A 367 -11.45 15.12 -7.08
N GLN A 368 -12.72 15.51 -7.21
CA GLN A 368 -13.59 15.01 -8.28
C GLN A 368 -13.10 15.39 -9.67
N ASN A 369 -12.53 16.58 -9.83
CA ASN A 369 -11.89 16.99 -11.06
C ASN A 369 -10.60 16.21 -11.33
N THR A 370 -9.78 16.03 -10.28
CA THR A 370 -8.55 15.22 -10.36
C THR A 370 -8.88 13.78 -10.75
N ARG A 371 -9.91 13.19 -10.14
CA ARG A 371 -10.39 11.85 -10.44
C ARG A 371 -10.77 11.67 -11.92
N LYS A 372 -11.43 12.66 -12.52
CA LYS A 372 -11.75 12.65 -13.95
C LYS A 372 -10.51 12.73 -14.83
N LEU A 373 -9.54 13.57 -14.47
CA LEU A 373 -8.26 13.69 -15.18
C LEU A 373 -7.48 12.39 -15.13
N VAL A 374 -7.26 11.82 -13.94
CA VAL A 374 -6.39 10.64 -13.80
C VAL A 374 -7.02 9.37 -14.38
N TRP A 375 -8.35 9.33 -14.52
CA TRP A 375 -9.09 8.24 -15.20
C TRP A 375 -9.44 8.61 -16.65
N SER A 376 -8.49 9.20 -17.36
CA SER A 376 -8.62 9.58 -18.77
C SER A 376 -7.28 9.47 -19.48
N THR A 377 -7.28 9.61 -20.80
CA THR A 377 -6.07 9.61 -21.64
C THR A 377 -5.12 10.80 -21.39
N ASP A 378 -5.55 11.78 -20.62
CA ASP A 378 -4.68 12.88 -20.18
C ASP A 378 -3.71 12.45 -19.05
N ASN A 379 -3.99 11.31 -18.40
CA ASN A 379 -3.00 10.60 -17.59
C ASN A 379 -2.21 9.64 -18.51
N PRO A 380 -0.88 9.82 -18.69
CA PRO A 380 -0.08 8.98 -19.58
C PRO A 380 0.00 7.51 -19.17
N TYR A 381 -0.42 7.20 -17.92
CA TYR A 381 -0.47 5.84 -17.40
C TYR A 381 -1.89 5.27 -17.28
N PHE A 382 -2.89 5.95 -17.84
CA PHE A 382 -4.20 5.37 -18.03
C PHE A 382 -4.21 4.52 -19.31
N PHE A 383 -4.50 3.25 -19.17
CA PHE A 383 -4.54 2.30 -20.27
C PHE A 383 -5.94 1.74 -20.47
N LYS A 384 -6.33 1.55 -21.73
CA LYS A 384 -7.62 0.97 -22.09
C LYS A 384 -7.46 0.00 -23.24
N GLY A 385 -8.00 -1.20 -23.08
CA GLY A 385 -7.90 -2.26 -24.07
C GLY A 385 -9.04 -3.28 -23.98
N LYS A 386 -8.83 -4.45 -24.59
CA LYS A 386 -9.85 -5.51 -24.70
C LYS A 386 -10.12 -6.23 -23.38
N ALA A 387 -9.11 -6.39 -22.53
CA ALA A 387 -9.22 -7.05 -21.24
C ALA A 387 -9.77 -6.12 -20.15
N GLY A 388 -9.48 -4.82 -20.25
CA GLY A 388 -9.93 -3.84 -19.28
C GLY A 388 -9.31 -2.47 -19.48
N GLU A 389 -9.63 -1.58 -18.54
CA GLU A 389 -9.04 -0.24 -18.45
C GLU A 389 -8.63 0.06 -17.01
N GLY A 390 -7.64 0.93 -16.82
CA GLY A 390 -7.20 1.34 -15.49
C GLY A 390 -5.87 2.09 -15.53
N ILE A 391 -5.42 2.50 -14.35
CA ILE A 391 -4.15 3.19 -14.18
C ILE A 391 -3.06 2.14 -13.97
N GLY A 392 -1.93 2.34 -14.64
CA GLY A 392 -0.69 1.61 -14.44
C GLY A 392 0.34 2.43 -13.70
N GLY A 393 1.54 2.47 -14.22
CA GLY A 393 2.66 3.25 -13.71
C GLY A 393 3.94 2.93 -14.49
N PRO A 394 4.98 3.72 -14.32
CA PRO A 394 6.25 3.47 -15.00
C PRO A 394 6.99 2.22 -14.47
N HIS A 395 6.63 1.76 -13.28
CA HIS A 395 7.30 0.65 -12.59
C HIS A 395 7.32 -0.65 -13.41
N VAL A 396 6.18 -1.04 -13.96
CA VAL A 396 6.05 -2.23 -14.81
C VAL A 396 6.14 -1.89 -16.30
N GLY A 397 5.77 -0.67 -16.66
CA GLY A 397 5.82 -0.16 -18.03
C GLY A 397 4.45 0.06 -18.64
N TYR A 398 4.45 0.36 -19.97
CA TYR A 398 3.24 0.71 -20.69
C TYR A 398 2.30 -0.47 -20.86
N ASP A 399 1.01 -0.15 -21.01
CA ASP A 399 -0.09 -1.09 -21.28
C ASP A 399 -0.39 -2.09 -20.14
N MET A 400 0.30 -1.97 -19.00
CA MET A 400 0.10 -2.81 -17.82
C MET A 400 -0.78 -2.09 -16.81
N VAL A 401 -1.99 -2.60 -16.61
CA VAL A 401 -2.99 -2.08 -15.66
C VAL A 401 -2.79 -2.74 -14.29
N TRP A 402 -2.77 -1.93 -13.23
CA TRP A 402 -2.74 -2.42 -11.86
C TRP A 402 -4.17 -2.66 -11.34
N PRO A 403 -4.53 -3.87 -10.90
CA PRO A 403 -5.82 -4.14 -10.24
C PRO A 403 -6.13 -3.17 -9.10
N MET A 404 -5.10 -2.70 -8.39
CA MET A 404 -5.25 -1.72 -7.31
C MET A 404 -5.93 -0.43 -7.75
N SER A 405 -5.69 0.04 -8.99
CA SER A 405 -6.35 1.24 -9.50
C SER A 405 -7.85 1.06 -9.66
N LEU A 406 -8.29 -0.12 -10.14
CA LEU A 406 -9.71 -0.48 -10.25
C LEU A 406 -10.36 -0.60 -8.86
N ILE A 407 -9.63 -1.18 -7.89
CA ILE A 407 -10.10 -1.27 -6.51
C ILE A 407 -10.27 0.12 -5.92
N MET A 408 -9.29 1.02 -6.08
CA MET A 408 -9.38 2.39 -5.59
C MET A 408 -10.50 3.18 -6.28
N LEU A 409 -10.71 3.00 -7.59
CA LEU A 409 -11.84 3.61 -8.31
C LEU A 409 -13.17 3.19 -7.68
N ALA A 410 -13.35 1.89 -7.44
CA ALA A 410 -14.57 1.35 -6.82
C ALA A 410 -14.74 1.79 -5.36
N MET A 411 -13.66 1.79 -4.56
CA MET A 411 -13.68 2.18 -3.14
C MET A 411 -14.07 3.65 -2.94
N THR A 412 -13.72 4.51 -3.89
CA THR A 412 -13.98 5.97 -3.85
C THR A 412 -15.15 6.42 -4.69
N SER A 413 -15.86 5.48 -5.34
CA SER A 413 -17.00 5.78 -6.21
C SER A 413 -18.30 6.01 -5.44
N ASN A 414 -19.16 6.88 -6.02
CA ASN A 414 -20.58 7.03 -5.64
C ASN A 414 -21.52 6.34 -6.67
N SER A 415 -20.99 5.77 -7.77
CA SER A 415 -21.75 5.19 -8.86
C SER A 415 -21.76 3.66 -8.78
N ASP A 416 -22.92 3.05 -8.61
CA ASP A 416 -23.05 1.59 -8.60
C ASP A 416 -22.66 0.97 -9.96
N THR A 417 -22.92 1.67 -11.07
CA THR A 417 -22.51 1.23 -12.41
C THR A 417 -20.98 1.19 -12.55
N GLU A 418 -20.28 2.20 -12.05
CA GLU A 418 -18.81 2.24 -12.06
C GLU A 418 -18.24 1.14 -11.18
N ILE A 419 -18.77 0.95 -9.97
CA ILE A 419 -18.36 -0.12 -9.06
C ILE A 419 -18.54 -1.50 -9.71
N ALA A 420 -19.70 -1.75 -10.33
CA ALA A 420 -19.98 -3.01 -11.02
C ALA A 420 -19.02 -3.24 -12.20
N SER A 421 -18.68 -2.19 -12.96
CA SER A 421 -17.71 -2.26 -14.05
C SER A 421 -16.32 -2.62 -13.56
N CYS A 422 -15.84 -1.99 -12.48
CA CYS A 422 -14.56 -2.32 -11.85
C CYS A 422 -14.52 -3.79 -11.39
N LEU A 423 -15.56 -4.23 -10.68
CA LEU A 423 -15.64 -5.60 -10.18
C LEU A 423 -15.64 -6.62 -11.31
N LYS A 424 -16.37 -6.35 -12.40
CA LYS A 424 -16.39 -7.19 -13.59
C LYS A 424 -15.01 -7.37 -14.22
N ILE A 425 -14.25 -6.27 -14.34
CA ILE A 425 -12.87 -6.32 -14.87
C ILE A 425 -11.97 -7.11 -13.93
N LEU A 426 -12.00 -6.84 -12.62
CA LEU A 426 -11.19 -7.54 -11.62
C LEU A 426 -11.43 -9.06 -11.65
N VAL A 427 -12.70 -9.49 -11.77
CA VAL A 427 -13.05 -10.92 -11.86
C VAL A 427 -12.65 -11.55 -13.19
N ALA A 428 -12.65 -10.77 -14.28
CA ALA A 428 -12.30 -11.27 -15.62
C ALA A 428 -10.78 -11.36 -15.86
N THR A 429 -9.96 -10.65 -15.07
CA THR A 429 -8.51 -10.50 -15.31
C THR A 429 -7.62 -11.25 -14.32
N ASP A 430 -8.18 -12.19 -13.57
CA ASP A 430 -7.44 -13.07 -12.65
C ASP A 430 -6.68 -14.21 -13.35
N ALA A 431 -6.83 -14.37 -14.66
CA ALA A 431 -6.22 -15.43 -15.48
C ALA A 431 -6.40 -16.84 -14.91
N ASP A 432 -7.55 -17.09 -14.25
CA ASP A 432 -7.91 -18.35 -13.55
C ASP A 432 -6.96 -18.74 -12.41
N THR A 433 -6.13 -17.80 -11.93
CA THR A 433 -5.29 -18.00 -10.74
C THR A 433 -6.09 -17.95 -9.45
N GLY A 434 -7.22 -17.22 -9.43
CA GLY A 434 -8.03 -16.97 -8.24
C GLY A 434 -7.46 -15.89 -7.32
N PHE A 435 -6.45 -15.14 -7.78
CA PHE A 435 -5.78 -14.08 -7.05
C PHE A 435 -5.68 -12.80 -7.87
N MET A 436 -5.44 -11.68 -7.18
CA MET A 436 -5.07 -10.43 -7.82
C MET A 436 -3.59 -10.46 -8.18
N HIS A 437 -3.29 -10.11 -9.42
CA HIS A 437 -1.93 -9.87 -9.91
C HIS A 437 -1.40 -8.51 -9.44
N GLU A 438 -0.11 -8.28 -9.60
CA GLU A 438 0.46 -6.95 -9.52
C GLU A 438 -0.08 -6.10 -10.69
N THR A 439 0.08 -6.58 -11.94
CA THR A 439 -0.48 -5.97 -13.15
C THR A 439 -0.99 -7.02 -14.13
N PHE A 440 -1.87 -6.59 -15.03
CA PHE A 440 -2.27 -7.33 -16.22
C PHE A 440 -2.22 -6.44 -17.46
N HIS A 441 -1.95 -7.03 -18.63
CA HIS A 441 -1.93 -6.28 -19.90
C HIS A 441 -3.34 -5.92 -20.34
N LYS A 442 -3.55 -4.67 -20.73
CA LYS A 442 -4.87 -4.13 -21.10
C LYS A 442 -5.64 -4.91 -22.17
N ASP A 443 -4.93 -5.66 -23.03
CA ASP A 443 -5.54 -6.44 -24.13
C ASP A 443 -5.51 -7.96 -23.89
N ASP A 444 -4.67 -8.46 -22.98
CA ASP A 444 -4.52 -9.88 -22.69
C ASP A 444 -4.37 -10.15 -21.18
N PRO A 445 -5.39 -10.66 -20.50
CA PRO A 445 -5.33 -10.90 -19.06
C PRO A 445 -4.35 -12.02 -18.67
N LYS A 446 -3.89 -12.86 -19.62
CA LYS A 446 -2.89 -13.90 -19.38
C LYS A 446 -1.46 -13.35 -19.38
N ASN A 447 -1.24 -12.16 -19.90
CA ASN A 447 0.02 -11.44 -19.78
C ASN A 447 -0.02 -10.57 -18.52
N PHE A 448 0.50 -11.10 -17.41
CA PHE A 448 0.51 -10.44 -16.10
C PHE A 448 1.89 -10.53 -15.43
N THR A 449 2.14 -9.62 -14.50
CA THR A 449 3.26 -9.69 -13.57
C THR A 449 2.78 -10.25 -12.25
N ARG A 450 3.57 -11.11 -11.62
CA ARG A 450 3.29 -11.84 -10.38
C ARG A 450 1.93 -12.57 -10.40
N SER A 451 1.94 -13.89 -10.21
CA SER A 451 0.71 -14.71 -10.20
C SER A 451 -0.25 -14.34 -9.06
N TRP A 452 0.25 -13.68 -8.03
CA TRP A 452 -0.49 -13.10 -6.91
C TRP A 452 0.31 -11.96 -6.28
N PHE A 453 -0.38 -10.94 -5.78
CA PHE A 453 0.21 -9.81 -5.10
C PHE A 453 -0.55 -9.56 -3.79
N ALA A 454 0.13 -9.76 -2.65
CA ALA A 454 -0.53 -9.81 -1.34
C ALA A 454 -1.31 -8.54 -0.99
N TRP A 455 -0.76 -7.38 -1.30
CA TRP A 455 -1.46 -6.10 -1.07
C TRP A 455 -2.74 -5.99 -1.91
N ALA A 456 -2.68 -6.30 -3.21
CA ALA A 456 -3.86 -6.27 -4.08
C ALA A 456 -4.91 -7.32 -3.65
N ASN A 457 -4.48 -8.50 -3.19
CA ASN A 457 -5.37 -9.53 -2.66
C ASN A 457 -6.19 -9.02 -1.46
N THR A 458 -5.53 -8.42 -0.48
CA THR A 458 -6.24 -7.93 0.71
C THR A 458 -7.11 -6.72 0.42
N LEU A 459 -6.69 -5.81 -0.47
CA LEU A 459 -7.52 -4.70 -0.94
C LEU A 459 -8.76 -5.18 -1.69
N PHE A 460 -8.64 -6.21 -2.54
CA PHE A 460 -9.79 -6.84 -3.19
C PHE A 460 -10.75 -7.44 -2.16
N GLY A 461 -10.22 -8.12 -1.16
CA GLY A 461 -11.01 -8.66 -0.05
C GLY A 461 -11.77 -7.56 0.71
N GLU A 462 -11.10 -6.42 0.99
CA GLU A 462 -11.71 -5.25 1.62
C GLU A 462 -12.83 -4.65 0.76
N LEU A 463 -12.61 -4.51 -0.56
CA LEU A 463 -13.65 -4.04 -1.49
C LEU A 463 -14.87 -4.94 -1.45
N VAL A 464 -14.71 -6.27 -1.55
CA VAL A 464 -15.83 -7.22 -1.51
C VAL A 464 -16.59 -7.11 -0.19
N LEU A 465 -15.90 -7.05 0.95
CA LEU A 465 -16.54 -6.87 2.25
C LEU A 465 -17.35 -5.58 2.34
N LYS A 466 -16.80 -4.47 1.84
CA LYS A 466 -17.50 -3.19 1.78
C LYS A 466 -18.79 -3.30 0.95
N LEU A 467 -18.70 -3.88 -0.25
CA LEU A 467 -19.85 -3.99 -1.15
C LEU A 467 -20.94 -4.91 -0.61
N VAL A 468 -20.58 -6.03 0.03
CA VAL A 468 -21.53 -6.91 0.72
C VAL A 468 -22.19 -6.21 1.90
N LYS A 469 -21.42 -5.42 2.68
CA LYS A 469 -21.99 -4.64 3.80
C LYS A 469 -22.95 -3.55 3.34
N GLU A 470 -22.69 -2.95 2.18
CA GLU A 470 -23.52 -1.91 1.56
C GLU A 470 -24.70 -2.49 0.75
N GLY A 471 -24.81 -3.82 0.64
CA GLY A 471 -25.89 -4.50 -0.12
C GLY A 471 -25.79 -4.26 -1.64
N LYS A 472 -24.58 -4.02 -2.17
CA LYS A 472 -24.34 -3.74 -3.60
C LYS A 472 -24.05 -4.99 -4.43
N ILE A 473 -23.69 -6.09 -3.76
CA ILE A 473 -23.45 -7.42 -4.36
C ILE A 473 -23.96 -8.52 -3.46
#